data_bf5d3b80ebae4fade38025138d15b3cf
#
_entry.id   bf5d3b80ebae4fade38025138d15b3cf
#
_cell.length_a   1.000
_cell.length_b   1.000
_cell.length_c   1.000
_cell.angle_alpha   90.00
_cell.angle_beta   90.00
_cell.angle_gamma   90.00
#
_symmetry.space_group_name_H-M   'P 1'
#
loop_
_entity.id
_entity.type
_entity.pdbx_description
1 polymer ?
#
loop_
_entity_poly.entity_id
_entity_poly.type
_entity_poly.pdbx_seq_one_letter_code
_entity_poly.pdbx_strand_id
1 'polypeptide(L)'
;SLTSRNLVATVGADHWHTVVVDECHRLAADRFDTFAKAVRPSVLLGLTATPERSDGQPIAQYFDARPDGSPAVELRLWHALDLQLLAPFEYYACDDATDFSEVPWDRPGEREAVDNLVTGNDVRARLVINEWRRLASDARQSRAIVFCVSVAHAEFMTDWLNRAGLPAACVVGTTASEERRRAPQRLLSGELCALVTVDLYNEGIDLPMVDTLLLLRPTQSPVLF
;
A
#
# COMPACT_ATOMS: atom_id res chain seq x y z
N SER A 1 0.30 18.86 12.28
CA SER A 1 -0.83 17.93 12.14
C SER A 1 -2.09 18.56 12.72
N LEU A 2 -3.25 18.26 12.18
CA LEU A 2 -4.58 18.76 12.59
C LEU A 2 -4.83 18.53 14.10
N THR A 3 -4.33 17.43 14.62
CA THR A 3 -4.52 17.01 16.02
C THR A 3 -3.51 17.64 16.99
N SER A 4 -2.29 17.95 16.53
CA SER A 4 -1.25 18.51 17.42
C SER A 4 -1.48 20.00 17.75
N ARG A 5 -2.35 20.68 16.99
CA ARG A 5 -2.62 22.11 17.17
C ARG A 5 -3.99 22.43 17.74
N ASN A 6 -4.78 21.39 18.05
CA ASN A 6 -6.18 21.55 18.52
C ASN A 6 -6.94 22.63 17.70
N LEU A 7 -6.94 22.46 16.37
CA LEU A 7 -7.46 23.48 15.45
C LEU A 7 -8.93 23.83 15.75
N VAL A 8 -9.75 22.83 16.11
CA VAL A 8 -11.16 23.05 16.42
C VAL A 8 -11.32 23.99 17.62
N ALA A 9 -10.49 23.84 18.66
CA ALA A 9 -10.50 24.76 19.79
C ALA A 9 -10.02 26.18 19.43
N THR A 10 -9.17 26.30 18.40
CA THR A 10 -8.63 27.61 17.97
C THR A 10 -9.61 28.37 17.08
N VAL A 11 -10.27 27.70 16.15
CA VAL A 11 -11.10 28.39 15.13
C VAL A 11 -12.60 28.15 15.30
N GLY A 12 -13.01 27.23 16.16
CA GLY A 12 -14.40 26.84 16.39
C GLY A 12 -14.86 25.63 15.57
N ALA A 13 -15.86 24.93 16.06
CA ALA A 13 -16.40 23.73 15.44
C ALA A 13 -17.08 24.01 14.08
N ASP A 14 -17.71 25.16 13.94
CA ASP A 14 -18.50 25.58 12.78
C ASP A 14 -17.67 26.40 11.78
N HIS A 15 -16.34 26.44 11.94
CA HIS A 15 -15.45 27.26 11.11
C HIS A 15 -15.47 26.86 9.64
N TRP A 16 -15.57 25.55 9.37
CA TRP A 16 -15.52 25.00 8.00
C TRP A 16 -16.93 24.70 7.50
N HIS A 17 -17.27 25.22 6.35
CA HIS A 17 -18.52 24.87 5.67
C HIS A 17 -18.46 23.45 5.10
N THR A 18 -17.33 23.09 4.51
CA THR A 18 -17.11 21.76 3.92
C THR A 18 -15.82 21.17 4.47
N VAL A 19 -15.89 19.92 4.91
CA VAL A 19 -14.74 19.11 5.32
C VAL A 19 -14.68 17.87 4.46
N VAL A 20 -13.57 17.66 3.77
CA VAL A 20 -13.29 16.45 2.99
C VAL A 20 -12.25 15.63 3.75
N VAL A 21 -12.57 14.38 4.02
CA VAL A 21 -11.68 13.42 4.68
C VAL A 21 -11.27 12.38 3.66
N ASP A 22 -10.03 12.49 3.19
CA ASP A 22 -9.41 11.46 2.37
C ASP A 22 -8.96 10.29 3.24
N GLU A 23 -8.99 9.07 2.70
CA GLU A 23 -8.73 7.83 3.43
C GLU A 23 -9.60 7.71 4.70
N CYS A 24 -10.90 8.01 4.56
CA CYS A 24 -11.81 8.11 5.70
C CYS A 24 -11.99 6.80 6.49
N HIS A 25 -11.55 5.66 5.96
CA HIS A 25 -11.47 4.41 6.72
C HIS A 25 -10.57 4.54 7.96
N ARG A 26 -9.68 5.54 8.01
CA ARG A 26 -8.81 5.84 9.17
C ARG A 26 -9.47 6.71 10.24
N LEU A 27 -10.70 7.19 10.03
CA LEU A 27 -11.38 8.09 10.96
C LEU A 27 -11.57 7.50 12.37
N ALA A 28 -11.76 6.19 12.47
CA ALA A 28 -11.93 5.54 13.77
C ALA A 28 -10.62 5.39 14.59
N ALA A 29 -9.47 5.86 14.08
CA ALA A 29 -8.29 5.98 14.93
C ALA A 29 -8.47 7.14 15.92
N ASP A 30 -8.15 6.96 17.20
CA ASP A 30 -8.46 7.85 18.33
C ASP A 30 -8.31 9.33 18.07
N ARG A 31 -7.26 9.71 17.35
CA ARG A 31 -6.98 11.13 17.06
C ARG A 31 -7.90 11.72 16.01
N PHE A 32 -8.27 10.93 15.01
CA PHE A 32 -9.17 11.37 13.94
C PHE A 32 -10.62 11.30 14.41
N ASP A 33 -10.98 10.32 15.20
CA ASP A 33 -12.29 10.20 15.84
C ASP A 33 -12.62 11.46 16.67
N THR A 34 -11.67 11.91 17.48
CA THR A 34 -11.82 13.13 18.28
C THR A 34 -12.06 14.37 17.40
N PHE A 35 -11.35 14.49 16.29
CA PHE A 35 -11.54 15.60 15.34
C PHE A 35 -12.89 15.49 14.64
N ALA A 36 -13.24 14.33 14.10
CA ALA A 36 -14.49 14.11 13.36
C ALA A 36 -15.73 14.39 14.21
N LYS A 37 -15.69 14.04 15.51
CA LYS A 37 -16.78 14.31 16.47
C LYS A 37 -16.83 15.77 16.93
N ALA A 38 -15.74 16.51 16.83
CA ALA A 38 -15.66 17.90 17.28
C ALA A 38 -16.06 18.92 16.20
N VAL A 39 -15.91 18.63 14.91
CA VAL A 39 -16.26 19.53 13.80
C VAL A 39 -17.75 19.45 13.47
N ARG A 40 -18.34 20.57 13.01
CA ARG A 40 -19.74 20.66 12.59
C ARG A 40 -19.85 21.36 11.24
N PRO A 41 -19.31 20.79 10.18
CA PRO A 41 -19.43 21.37 8.85
C PRO A 41 -20.86 21.20 8.31
N SER A 42 -21.27 22.04 7.38
CA SER A 42 -22.53 21.86 6.63
C SER A 42 -22.43 20.64 5.70
N VAL A 43 -21.24 20.31 5.21
CA VAL A 43 -20.96 19.14 4.38
C VAL A 43 -19.73 18.43 4.91
N LEU A 44 -19.89 17.16 5.26
CA LEU A 44 -18.79 16.24 5.58
C LEU A 44 -18.73 15.16 4.50
N LEU A 45 -17.65 15.12 3.73
CA LEU A 45 -17.42 14.15 2.67
C LEU A 45 -16.26 13.22 3.03
N GLY A 46 -16.51 11.92 3.01
CA GLY A 46 -15.48 10.90 3.18
C GLY A 46 -15.15 10.23 1.84
N LEU A 47 -13.89 10.09 1.56
CA LEU A 47 -13.35 9.37 0.40
C LEU A 47 -12.51 8.19 0.89
N THR A 48 -12.68 7.03 0.29
CA THR A 48 -11.83 5.85 0.55
C THR A 48 -11.93 4.85 -0.58
N ALA A 49 -10.84 4.19 -0.88
CA ALA A 49 -10.81 3.04 -1.79
C ALA A 49 -11.22 1.73 -1.06
N THR A 50 -11.09 1.69 0.25
CA THR A 50 -11.31 0.51 1.10
C THR A 50 -12.28 0.83 2.23
N PRO A 51 -13.61 0.84 1.97
CA PRO A 51 -14.60 1.12 3.00
C PRO A 51 -14.67 0.02 4.06
N GLU A 52 -14.25 -1.19 3.72
CA GLU A 52 -14.17 -2.33 4.62
C GLU A 52 -12.95 -2.21 5.53
N ARG A 53 -13.19 -2.17 6.84
CA ARG A 53 -12.12 -2.07 7.83
C ARG A 53 -11.80 -3.43 8.42
N SER A 54 -10.52 -3.67 8.66
CA SER A 54 -10.04 -4.90 9.30
C SER A 54 -10.53 -5.06 10.76
N ASP A 55 -10.86 -3.94 11.45
CA ASP A 55 -11.37 -3.94 12.83
C ASP A 55 -12.91 -4.03 12.92
N GLY A 56 -13.61 -4.13 11.79
CA GLY A 56 -15.06 -4.24 11.71
C GLY A 56 -15.85 -3.00 12.15
N GLN A 57 -15.18 -1.88 12.46
CA GLN A 57 -15.87 -0.66 12.87
C GLN A 57 -16.46 0.06 11.63
N PRO A 58 -17.77 0.35 11.63
CA PRO A 58 -18.37 1.01 10.47
C PRO A 58 -17.94 2.47 10.38
N ILE A 59 -17.44 2.88 9.22
CA ILE A 59 -17.14 4.31 8.95
C ILE A 59 -18.41 5.14 8.78
N ALA A 60 -19.53 4.49 8.43
CA ALA A 60 -20.83 5.14 8.25
C ALA A 60 -21.31 5.93 9.47
N GLN A 61 -20.82 5.61 10.69
CA GLN A 61 -21.17 6.34 11.91
C GLN A 61 -20.77 7.83 11.90
N TYR A 62 -19.86 8.24 11.01
CA TYR A 62 -19.40 9.63 10.89
C TYR A 62 -20.17 10.41 9.82
N PHE A 63 -20.96 9.75 9.00
CA PHE A 63 -21.62 10.32 7.84
C PHE A 63 -23.12 10.05 7.89
N ASP A 64 -23.89 10.91 7.22
CA ASP A 64 -25.31 10.66 6.99
C ASP A 64 -25.45 9.50 5.98
N ALA A 65 -25.61 8.30 6.51
CA ALA A 65 -25.75 7.10 5.71
C ALA A 65 -27.14 7.05 5.02
N ARG A 66 -27.20 6.42 3.85
CA ARG A 66 -28.47 6.02 3.25
C ARG A 66 -29.18 5.03 4.19
N PRO A 67 -30.51 4.87 4.10
CA PRO A 67 -31.26 3.96 4.96
C PRO A 67 -30.76 2.51 4.94
N ASP A 68 -30.13 2.08 3.84
CA ASP A 68 -29.51 0.77 3.66
C ASP A 68 -28.03 0.71 4.08
N GLY A 69 -27.48 1.82 4.59
CA GLY A 69 -26.07 1.93 4.99
C GLY A 69 -25.08 2.06 3.83
N SER A 70 -25.56 2.14 2.60
CA SER A 70 -24.70 2.26 1.42
C SER A 70 -24.05 3.65 1.31
N PRO A 71 -22.85 3.76 0.70
CA PRO A 71 -22.23 5.05 0.43
C PRO A 71 -23.03 5.88 -0.59
N ALA A 72 -22.82 7.19 -0.60
CA ALA A 72 -23.47 8.10 -1.56
C ALA A 72 -23.11 7.77 -3.01
N VAL A 73 -21.84 7.43 -3.24
CA VAL A 73 -21.31 6.96 -4.53
C VAL A 73 -20.36 5.80 -4.25
N GLU A 74 -20.45 4.77 -5.08
CA GLU A 74 -19.56 3.62 -5.04
C GLU A 74 -19.13 3.27 -6.47
N LEU A 75 -17.81 3.14 -6.65
CA LEU A 75 -17.21 2.66 -7.87
C LEU A 75 -16.21 1.54 -7.52
N ARG A 76 -16.66 0.31 -7.65
CA ARG A 76 -15.84 -0.87 -7.36
C ARG A 76 -14.80 -1.11 -8.45
N LEU A 77 -13.68 -1.77 -8.10
CA LEU A 77 -12.56 -2.06 -8.97
C LEU A 77 -12.99 -2.64 -10.33
N TRP A 78 -13.80 -3.69 -10.32
CA TRP A 78 -14.24 -4.35 -11.56
C TRP A 78 -15.07 -3.43 -12.44
N HIS A 79 -15.95 -2.63 -11.85
CA HIS A 79 -16.74 -1.64 -12.59
C HIS A 79 -15.86 -0.53 -13.17
N ALA A 80 -14.83 -0.11 -12.44
CA ALA A 80 -13.87 0.89 -12.94
C ALA A 80 -13.02 0.34 -14.11
N LEU A 81 -12.67 -0.96 -14.07
CA LEU A 81 -12.01 -1.65 -15.19
C LEU A 81 -12.93 -1.77 -16.41
N ASP A 82 -14.18 -2.16 -16.23
CA ASP A 82 -15.19 -2.25 -17.31
C ASP A 82 -15.43 -0.89 -17.98
N LEU A 83 -15.40 0.19 -17.20
CA LEU A 83 -15.51 1.57 -17.69
C LEU A 83 -14.20 2.11 -18.29
N GLN A 84 -13.13 1.32 -18.31
CA GLN A 84 -11.79 1.71 -18.79
C GLN A 84 -11.20 2.92 -18.04
N LEU A 85 -11.57 3.10 -16.78
CA LEU A 85 -11.02 4.12 -15.89
C LEU A 85 -9.71 3.67 -15.22
N LEU A 86 -9.48 2.36 -15.18
CA LEU A 86 -8.26 1.74 -14.68
C LEU A 86 -7.63 0.88 -15.76
N ALA A 87 -6.29 0.75 -15.72
CA ALA A 87 -5.57 -0.16 -16.60
C ALA A 87 -5.90 -1.62 -16.24
N PRO A 88 -6.16 -2.48 -17.22
CA PRO A 88 -6.30 -3.92 -16.98
C PRO A 88 -4.97 -4.47 -16.43
N PHE A 89 -5.07 -5.53 -15.64
CA PHE A 89 -3.91 -6.21 -15.08
C PHE A 89 -4.06 -7.73 -15.18
N GLU A 90 -2.94 -8.42 -15.19
CA GLU A 90 -2.84 -9.86 -15.08
C GLU A 90 -2.24 -10.21 -13.73
N TYR A 91 -2.85 -11.14 -13.02
CA TYR A 91 -2.39 -11.61 -11.71
C TYR A 91 -1.84 -13.02 -11.83
N TYR A 92 -0.59 -13.19 -11.40
CA TYR A 92 0.10 -14.48 -11.40
C TYR A 92 0.46 -14.88 -9.98
N ALA A 93 -0.09 -15.98 -9.50
CA ALA A 93 0.35 -16.63 -8.28
C ALA A 93 1.49 -17.61 -8.61
N CYS A 94 2.62 -17.44 -7.96
CA CYS A 94 3.77 -18.34 -8.11
C CYS A 94 3.92 -19.19 -6.85
N ASP A 95 3.82 -20.51 -7.00
CA ASP A 95 4.07 -21.42 -5.91
C ASP A 95 5.56 -21.60 -5.68
N ASP A 96 5.97 -21.60 -4.42
CA ASP A 96 7.35 -21.91 -4.03
C ASP A 96 7.36 -22.96 -2.89
N ALA A 97 8.50 -23.57 -2.67
CA ALA A 97 8.66 -24.62 -1.66
C ALA A 97 8.83 -24.05 -0.22
N THR A 98 8.55 -22.77 0.02
CA THR A 98 8.65 -22.18 1.35
C THR A 98 7.49 -22.66 2.20
N ASP A 99 7.80 -23.33 3.30
CA ASP A 99 6.80 -23.82 4.24
C ASP A 99 6.42 -22.73 5.24
N PHE A 100 5.19 -22.26 5.15
CA PHE A 100 4.60 -21.25 6.04
C PHE A 100 3.68 -21.88 7.11
N SER A 101 3.66 -23.21 7.27
CA SER A 101 2.74 -23.90 8.19
C SER A 101 2.93 -23.50 9.67
N GLU A 102 4.16 -23.17 10.05
CA GLU A 102 4.52 -22.77 11.42
C GLU A 102 4.36 -21.27 11.69
N VAL A 103 3.94 -20.49 10.71
CA VAL A 103 3.74 -19.03 10.89
C VAL A 103 2.53 -18.78 11.80
N PRO A 104 2.68 -17.98 12.87
CA PRO A 104 1.57 -17.67 13.77
C PRO A 104 0.67 -16.57 13.18
N TRP A 105 -0.08 -16.91 12.14
CA TRP A 105 -0.94 -15.96 11.42
C TRP A 105 -1.88 -15.20 12.36
N ASP A 106 -2.03 -13.88 12.12
CA ASP A 106 -2.86 -12.95 12.91
C ASP A 106 -2.47 -12.88 14.40
N ARG A 107 -1.22 -13.21 14.74
CA ARG A 107 -0.71 -13.20 16.12
C ARG A 107 0.62 -12.43 16.22
N PRO A 108 0.99 -12.00 17.43
CA PRO A 108 2.32 -11.45 17.65
C PRO A 108 3.42 -12.41 17.20
N GLY A 109 4.40 -11.89 16.46
CA GLY A 109 5.51 -12.69 15.90
C GLY A 109 5.31 -13.16 14.47
N GLU A 110 4.15 -12.96 13.86
CA GLU A 110 3.89 -13.30 12.45
C GLU A 110 4.95 -12.72 11.51
N ARG A 111 5.17 -11.41 11.58
CA ARG A 111 6.11 -10.72 10.71
C ARG A 111 7.55 -11.24 10.85
N GLU A 112 7.99 -11.51 12.07
CA GLU A 112 9.31 -12.08 12.34
C GLU A 112 9.44 -13.51 11.82
N ALA A 113 8.41 -14.35 12.03
CA ALA A 113 8.40 -15.70 11.52
C ALA A 113 8.47 -15.74 9.98
N VAL A 114 7.68 -14.92 9.32
CA VAL A 114 7.71 -14.78 7.85
C VAL A 114 9.08 -14.26 7.39
N ASP A 115 9.61 -13.23 8.04
CA ASP A 115 10.91 -12.64 7.68
C ASP A 115 12.03 -13.67 7.74
N ASN A 116 12.05 -14.51 8.77
CA ASN A 116 13.03 -15.59 8.93
C ASN A 116 12.94 -16.67 7.81
N LEU A 117 11.79 -16.85 7.20
CA LEU A 117 11.59 -17.80 6.10
C LEU A 117 12.00 -17.24 4.74
N VAL A 118 11.87 -15.94 4.53
CA VAL A 118 12.06 -15.32 3.22
C VAL A 118 13.39 -14.56 3.10
N THR A 119 13.88 -13.97 4.18
CA THR A 119 15.18 -13.27 4.20
C THR A 119 16.32 -14.28 4.21
N GLY A 120 17.27 -14.12 3.28
CA GLY A 120 18.36 -15.09 3.10
C GLY A 120 18.00 -16.35 2.32
N ASN A 121 16.77 -16.47 1.82
CA ASN A 121 16.33 -17.59 1.01
C ASN A 121 16.71 -17.39 -0.47
N ASP A 122 17.90 -17.83 -0.83
CA ASP A 122 18.46 -17.69 -2.18
C ASP A 122 17.62 -18.40 -3.25
N VAL A 123 17.00 -19.54 -2.90
CA VAL A 123 16.17 -20.31 -3.83
C VAL A 123 14.94 -19.51 -4.21
N ARG A 124 14.28 -18.92 -3.21
CA ARG A 124 13.12 -18.06 -3.39
C ARG A 124 13.47 -16.79 -4.19
N ALA A 125 14.60 -16.14 -3.87
CA ALA A 125 15.05 -14.95 -4.61
C ALA A 125 15.27 -15.24 -6.10
N ARG A 126 15.90 -16.38 -6.42
CA ARG A 126 16.08 -16.83 -7.82
C ARG A 126 14.75 -17.14 -8.50
N LEU A 127 13.83 -17.79 -7.80
CA LEU A 127 12.49 -18.07 -8.33
C LEU A 127 11.79 -16.78 -8.70
N VAL A 128 11.73 -15.79 -7.81
CA VAL A 128 11.12 -14.48 -8.07
C VAL A 128 11.70 -13.82 -9.32
N ILE A 129 13.02 -13.79 -9.44
CA ILE A 129 13.71 -13.17 -10.59
C ILE A 129 13.38 -13.93 -11.89
N ASN A 130 13.38 -15.25 -11.85
CA ASN A 130 13.09 -16.09 -13.02
C ASN A 130 11.64 -15.92 -13.48
N GLU A 131 10.69 -15.93 -12.54
CA GLU A 131 9.27 -15.73 -12.83
C GLU A 131 9.01 -14.33 -13.39
N TRP A 132 9.61 -13.29 -12.79
CA TRP A 132 9.51 -11.95 -13.34
C TRP A 132 10.03 -11.88 -14.79
N ARG A 133 11.21 -12.45 -15.06
CA ARG A 133 11.76 -12.51 -16.44
C ARG A 133 10.91 -13.32 -17.42
N ARG A 134 10.23 -14.34 -16.94
CA ARG A 134 9.35 -15.19 -17.74
C ARG A 134 8.04 -14.50 -18.09
N LEU A 135 7.49 -13.74 -17.14
CA LEU A 135 6.17 -13.10 -17.26
C LEU A 135 6.22 -11.71 -17.88
N ALA A 136 7.25 -10.93 -17.59
CA ALA A 136 7.44 -9.61 -18.18
C ALA A 136 7.96 -9.73 -19.61
N SER A 137 7.54 -8.85 -20.50
CA SER A 137 8.08 -8.75 -21.87
C SER A 137 9.59 -8.48 -21.85
N ASP A 138 10.04 -7.57 -20.98
CA ASP A 138 11.43 -7.31 -20.64
C ASP A 138 11.53 -6.75 -19.23
N ALA A 139 11.95 -7.61 -18.29
CA ALA A 139 12.08 -7.23 -16.88
C ALA A 139 13.06 -6.05 -16.66
N ARG A 140 14.04 -5.86 -17.54
CA ARG A 140 15.00 -4.73 -17.45
C ARG A 140 14.36 -3.39 -17.81
N GLN A 141 13.38 -3.40 -18.67
CA GLN A 141 12.61 -2.22 -19.08
C GLN A 141 11.36 -1.97 -18.24
N SER A 142 10.98 -2.91 -17.38
CA SER A 142 9.84 -2.75 -16.47
C SER A 142 10.03 -1.59 -15.50
N ARG A 143 8.93 -1.12 -14.96
CA ARG A 143 8.86 -0.15 -13.87
C ARG A 143 8.16 -0.82 -12.71
N ALA A 144 8.95 -1.57 -11.90
CA ALA A 144 8.40 -2.43 -10.88
C ALA A 144 8.45 -1.81 -9.48
N ILE A 145 7.45 -2.13 -8.66
CA ILE A 145 7.51 -1.98 -7.21
C ILE A 145 7.52 -3.37 -6.58
N VAL A 146 8.46 -3.61 -5.67
CA VAL A 146 8.65 -4.88 -4.98
C VAL A 146 8.35 -4.69 -3.51
N PHE A 147 7.29 -5.32 -3.02
CA PHE A 147 6.86 -5.22 -1.63
C PHE A 147 7.42 -6.37 -0.81
N CYS A 148 8.25 -6.04 0.18
CA CYS A 148 8.94 -6.97 1.06
C CYS A 148 8.36 -6.97 2.48
N VAL A 149 8.67 -8.00 3.26
CA VAL A 149 8.21 -8.19 4.64
C VAL A 149 8.91 -7.25 5.61
N SER A 150 10.24 -7.11 5.46
CA SER A 150 11.11 -6.36 6.35
C SER A 150 12.15 -5.55 5.58
N VAL A 151 12.84 -4.66 6.28
CA VAL A 151 13.96 -3.90 5.70
C VAL A 151 15.09 -4.85 5.29
N ALA A 152 15.40 -5.86 6.12
CA ALA A 152 16.40 -6.88 5.80
C ALA A 152 16.04 -7.66 4.52
N HIS A 153 14.77 -8.05 4.39
CA HIS A 153 14.25 -8.70 3.16
C HIS A 153 14.35 -7.77 1.95
N ALA A 154 14.03 -6.48 2.10
CA ALA A 154 14.12 -5.51 1.00
C ALA A 154 15.58 -5.31 0.54
N GLU A 155 16.51 -5.18 1.46
CA GLU A 155 17.95 -5.09 1.17
C GLU A 155 18.46 -6.36 0.48
N PHE A 156 18.12 -7.53 1.00
CA PHE A 156 18.46 -8.83 0.43
C PHE A 156 17.95 -8.97 -1.01
N MET A 157 16.68 -8.66 -1.26
CA MET A 157 16.10 -8.72 -2.61
C MET A 157 16.70 -7.69 -3.56
N THR A 158 17.01 -6.49 -3.07
CA THR A 158 17.70 -5.45 -3.84
C THR A 158 19.06 -5.93 -4.35
N ASP A 159 19.84 -6.58 -3.47
CA ASP A 159 21.13 -7.16 -3.82
C ASP A 159 20.98 -8.26 -4.90
N TRP A 160 20.01 -9.15 -4.74
CA TRP A 160 19.74 -10.20 -5.71
C TRP A 160 19.33 -9.65 -7.08
N LEU A 161 18.46 -8.65 -7.12
CA LEU A 161 18.04 -8.00 -8.36
C LEU A 161 19.22 -7.34 -9.06
N ASN A 162 20.04 -6.58 -8.33
CA ASN A 162 21.23 -5.92 -8.89
C ASN A 162 22.25 -6.93 -9.43
N ARG A 163 22.55 -8.01 -8.70
CA ARG A 163 23.42 -9.10 -9.17
C ARG A 163 22.87 -9.79 -10.42
N ALA A 164 21.56 -9.86 -10.54
CA ALA A 164 20.90 -10.40 -11.73
C ALA A 164 20.86 -9.43 -12.91
N GLY A 165 21.44 -8.23 -12.82
CA GLY A 165 21.41 -7.22 -13.88
C GLY A 165 20.07 -6.49 -14.00
N LEU A 166 19.26 -6.52 -12.95
CA LEU A 166 18.01 -5.78 -12.82
C LEU A 166 18.23 -4.61 -11.83
N PRO A 167 18.60 -3.42 -12.29
CA PRO A 167 18.93 -2.30 -11.42
C PRO A 167 17.77 -1.93 -10.52
N ALA A 168 18.00 -2.05 -9.21
CA ALA A 168 16.99 -1.81 -8.17
C ALA A 168 17.55 -0.93 -7.06
N ALA A 169 16.67 -0.19 -6.38
CA ALA A 169 16.99 0.58 -5.20
C ALA A 169 16.06 0.20 -4.04
N CYS A 170 16.63 0.02 -2.86
CA CYS A 170 15.87 -0.16 -1.62
C CYS A 170 15.43 1.20 -1.09
N VAL A 171 14.13 1.39 -0.93
CA VAL A 171 13.51 2.62 -0.42
C VAL A 171 12.60 2.26 0.75
N VAL A 172 13.02 2.61 1.95
CA VAL A 172 12.34 2.25 3.21
C VAL A 172 12.15 3.48 4.10
N GLY A 173 11.45 3.32 5.22
CA GLY A 173 11.15 4.44 6.12
C GLY A 173 12.36 5.22 6.62
N THR A 174 13.51 4.56 6.76
CA THR A 174 14.79 5.16 7.19
C THR A 174 15.60 5.78 6.05
N THR A 175 15.21 5.58 4.78
CA THR A 175 15.88 6.19 3.63
C THR A 175 15.80 7.71 3.70
N ALA A 176 16.91 8.39 3.45
CA ALA A 176 17.00 9.85 3.48
C ALA A 176 15.92 10.48 2.56
N SER A 177 15.32 11.58 3.02
CA SER A 177 14.20 12.23 2.31
C SER A 177 14.52 12.62 0.87
N GLU A 178 15.78 13.01 0.60
CA GLU A 178 16.22 13.37 -0.74
C GLU A 178 16.25 12.14 -1.65
N GLU A 179 16.83 11.02 -1.18
CA GLU A 179 16.87 9.79 -1.97
C GLU A 179 15.47 9.22 -2.20
N ARG A 180 14.61 9.26 -1.19
CA ARG A 180 13.20 8.86 -1.29
C ARG A 180 12.44 9.66 -2.35
N ARG A 181 12.76 10.95 -2.49
CA ARG A 181 12.17 11.81 -3.52
C ARG A 181 12.72 11.54 -4.91
N ARG A 182 14.01 11.15 -5.02
CA ARG A 182 14.67 10.87 -6.30
C ARG A 182 14.36 9.48 -6.85
N ALA A 183 14.12 8.51 -6.00
CA ALA A 183 13.95 7.11 -6.40
C ALA A 183 12.83 6.91 -7.45
N PRO A 184 11.63 7.52 -7.35
CA PRO A 184 10.61 7.43 -8.38
C PRO A 184 11.06 8.03 -9.73
N GLN A 185 11.86 9.10 -9.71
CA GLN A 185 12.37 9.71 -10.94
C GLN A 185 13.40 8.82 -11.64
N ARG A 186 14.23 8.12 -10.86
CA ARG A 186 15.20 7.13 -11.36
C ARG A 186 14.48 5.92 -11.98
N LEU A 187 13.36 5.49 -11.37
CA LEU A 187 12.51 4.47 -11.94
C LEU A 187 11.88 4.95 -13.25
N LEU A 188 11.34 6.15 -13.27
CA LEU A 188 10.72 6.76 -14.46
C LEU A 188 11.72 6.89 -15.62
N SER A 189 12.96 7.35 -15.36
CA SER A 189 13.99 7.52 -16.38
C SER A 189 14.53 6.19 -16.94
N GLY A 190 14.25 5.05 -16.29
CA GLY A 190 14.81 3.75 -16.66
C GLY A 190 16.23 3.51 -16.13
N GLU A 191 16.75 4.38 -15.29
CA GLU A 191 17.97 4.11 -14.54
C GLU A 191 17.79 2.88 -13.64
N LEU A 192 16.64 2.81 -12.97
CA LEU A 192 16.19 1.64 -12.21
C LEU A 192 15.05 0.95 -12.96
N CYS A 193 14.93 -0.36 -12.80
CA CYS A 193 13.75 -1.12 -13.21
C CYS A 193 12.88 -1.54 -12.01
N ALA A 194 13.37 -1.40 -10.77
CA ALA A 194 12.60 -1.71 -9.58
C ALA A 194 12.88 -0.76 -8.41
N LEU A 195 11.84 -0.45 -7.65
CA LEU A 195 11.94 0.06 -6.29
C LEU A 195 11.51 -1.04 -5.32
N VAL A 196 12.41 -1.39 -4.41
CA VAL A 196 12.16 -2.42 -3.40
C VAL A 196 11.82 -1.73 -2.09
N THR A 197 10.69 -2.07 -1.51
CA THR A 197 10.16 -1.35 -0.36
C THR A 197 9.51 -2.29 0.66
N VAL A 198 9.23 -1.74 1.82
CA VAL A 198 8.40 -2.36 2.84
C VAL A 198 7.16 -1.49 2.99
N ASP A 199 6.54 -1.05 3.77
CA ASP A 199 5.26 -0.34 3.92
C ASP A 199 5.17 1.04 3.20
N LEU A 200 6.18 1.46 2.45
CA LEU A 200 6.08 2.64 1.59
C LEU A 200 5.41 2.29 0.26
N TYR A 201 4.78 3.29 -0.33
CA TYR A 201 4.12 3.13 -1.63
C TYR A 201 2.85 2.24 -1.62
N ASN A 202 2.30 1.92 -0.46
CA ASN A 202 1.00 1.22 -0.35
C ASN A 202 -0.18 2.16 -0.65
N GLU A 203 -0.06 3.43 -0.27
CA GLU A 203 -1.14 4.42 -0.38
C GLU A 203 -0.55 5.82 -0.67
N GLY A 204 -1.35 6.69 -1.29
CA GLY A 204 -1.01 8.10 -1.46
C GLY A 204 0.06 8.41 -2.49
N ILE A 205 0.32 7.51 -3.45
CA ILE A 205 1.30 7.71 -4.52
C ILE A 205 0.62 7.60 -5.86
N ASP A 206 0.98 8.50 -6.75
CA ASP A 206 0.63 8.46 -8.16
C ASP A 206 1.90 8.19 -8.99
N LEU A 207 2.06 6.93 -9.41
CA LEU A 207 3.15 6.47 -10.28
C LEU A 207 2.58 5.75 -11.50
N PRO A 208 1.96 6.47 -12.44
CA PRO A 208 1.20 5.87 -13.54
C PRO A 208 2.06 5.06 -14.51
N MET A 209 3.39 5.19 -14.45
CA MET A 209 4.32 4.41 -15.26
C MET A 209 4.67 3.05 -14.67
N VAL A 210 4.25 2.74 -13.45
CA VAL A 210 4.46 1.41 -12.86
C VAL A 210 3.61 0.40 -13.61
N ASP A 211 4.27 -0.63 -14.12
CA ASP A 211 3.68 -1.69 -14.94
C ASP A 211 3.73 -3.06 -14.25
N THR A 212 4.50 -3.18 -13.18
CA THR A 212 4.75 -4.47 -12.52
C THR A 212 4.73 -4.31 -11.01
N LEU A 213 4.01 -5.20 -10.33
CA LEU A 213 4.01 -5.31 -8.86
C LEU A 213 4.50 -6.70 -8.47
N LEU A 214 5.53 -6.78 -7.64
CA LEU A 214 6.01 -8.02 -7.05
C LEU A 214 5.64 -8.04 -5.57
N LEU A 215 4.66 -8.87 -5.21
CA LEU A 215 4.14 -8.99 -3.85
C LEU A 215 4.86 -10.14 -3.16
N LEU A 216 5.99 -9.86 -2.50
CA LEU A 216 6.85 -10.86 -1.87
C LEU A 216 6.53 -11.09 -0.40
N ARG A 217 5.57 -10.35 0.13
CA ARG A 217 5.05 -10.56 1.48
C ARG A 217 3.75 -11.35 1.40
N PRO A 218 3.63 -12.48 2.11
CA PRO A 218 2.33 -13.11 2.30
C PRO A 218 1.43 -12.19 3.14
N THR A 219 0.15 -12.21 2.85
CA THR A 219 -0.85 -11.49 3.64
C THR A 219 -2.15 -12.27 3.64
N GLN A 220 -2.85 -12.25 4.77
CA GLN A 220 -4.22 -12.74 4.89
C GLN A 220 -5.23 -11.58 4.86
N SER A 221 -4.73 -10.33 4.82
CA SER A 221 -5.60 -9.15 4.81
C SER A 221 -6.21 -8.94 3.42
N PRO A 222 -7.55 -8.95 3.29
CA PRO A 222 -8.23 -8.66 2.03
C PRO A 222 -8.04 -7.19 1.58
N VAL A 223 -7.56 -6.33 2.46
CA VAL A 223 -7.31 -4.90 2.18
C VAL A 223 -5.95 -4.67 1.52
N LEU A 224 -5.03 -5.65 1.61
CA LEU A 224 -3.68 -5.58 1.04
C LEU A 224 -3.54 -6.31 -0.30
N PHE A 225 -4.64 -6.87 -0.82
CA PHE A 225 -4.74 -7.48 -2.14
C PHE A 225 -5.51 -6.60 -3.10
#